data_820c76e8d5c9744b1cda562c5e3a198b
#
_entry.id   820c76e8d5c9744b1cda562c5e3a198b
#
_cell.length_a   1.000
_cell.length_b   1.000
_cell.length_c   1.000
_cell.angle_alpha   90.00
_cell.angle_beta   90.00
_cell.angle_gamma   90.00
#
_symmetry.space_group_name_H-M   'P 1'
#
loop_
_entity.id
_entity.type
_entity.pdbx_description
1 polymer ?
#
loop_
_entity_poly.entity_id
_entity_poly.type
_entity_poly.pdbx_seq_one_letter_code
_entity_poly.pdbx_strand_id
1 'polypeptide(L)'
;MIKPFLINIVQDDDVLEKCKKMNIELEGSPYAFEGRKVPRVTSILSDMISEEYLMAWANSVGLYQRKSYTYYRNKSTAIGSAVHEAIQQYIQDRMVPDFSGLREKNDRDQANNSFKAFLDWWRIIENTTYQIILEEEPMVTPYCGGTLDLFMSINGKKYLVDFKTSNQLGFKYYLQLAAYRRMLYETYGYVCDGCILLRLDKKTGKYQEVILDLWDYYDLEFMNDCDRTFNSLIYAYYNRVTIETNHSYVG
;
A
#
# COMPACT_ATOMS: atom_id res chain seq x y z
N MET A 1 21.60 -11.61 -23.98
CA MET A 1 21.32 -10.39 -23.19
C MET A 1 21.24 -10.83 -21.74
N ILE A 2 22.26 -10.53 -20.95
CA ILE A 2 22.34 -10.87 -19.53
C ILE A 2 21.30 -9.99 -18.85
N LYS A 3 20.29 -10.60 -18.18
CA LYS A 3 19.38 -9.86 -17.30
C LYS A 3 20.24 -9.11 -16.28
N PRO A 4 20.29 -7.77 -16.30
CA PRO A 4 21.02 -7.07 -15.29
C PRO A 4 20.27 -7.21 -13.98
N PHE A 5 20.96 -7.75 -13.00
CA PHE A 5 20.59 -7.74 -11.60
C PHE A 5 19.26 -8.42 -11.26
N LEU A 6 19.28 -9.76 -11.25
CA LEU A 6 18.50 -10.50 -10.27
C LEU A 6 18.67 -9.80 -8.92
N ILE A 7 17.65 -9.08 -8.55
CA ILE A 7 17.29 -8.57 -7.25
C ILE A 7 18.30 -9.07 -6.20
N ASN A 8 19.27 -8.24 -5.86
CA ASN A 8 19.76 -8.22 -4.50
C ASN A 8 18.61 -7.66 -3.65
N ILE A 9 17.57 -8.49 -3.43
CA ILE A 9 16.79 -8.38 -2.22
C ILE A 9 17.86 -8.65 -1.17
N VAL A 10 18.35 -7.59 -0.55
CA VAL A 10 19.25 -7.71 0.59
C VAL A 10 18.43 -8.45 1.61
N GLN A 11 18.59 -9.77 1.61
CA GLN A 11 18.15 -10.61 2.69
C GLN A 11 19.01 -10.20 3.87
N ASP A 12 18.48 -9.31 4.69
CA ASP A 12 18.90 -9.18 6.05
C ASP A 12 18.27 -10.38 6.79
N ASP A 13 18.71 -11.59 6.34
CA ASP A 13 18.18 -12.88 6.77
C ASP A 13 18.15 -13.00 8.28
N ASP A 14 19.13 -12.41 8.96
CA ASP A 14 19.26 -12.46 10.41
C ASP A 14 18.15 -11.68 11.14
N VAL A 15 17.74 -10.55 10.60
CA VAL A 15 16.68 -9.70 11.17
C VAL A 15 15.30 -10.34 10.96
N LEU A 16 15.02 -10.79 9.75
CA LEU A 16 13.76 -11.43 9.43
C LEU A 16 13.61 -12.80 10.11
N GLU A 17 14.70 -13.57 10.24
CA GLU A 17 14.70 -14.81 11.00
C GLU A 17 14.40 -14.60 12.49
N LYS A 18 14.87 -13.50 13.08
CA LYS A 18 14.48 -13.11 14.44
C LYS A 18 12.97 -12.82 14.52
N CYS A 19 12.43 -12.04 13.58
CA CYS A 19 11.00 -11.73 13.55
C CYS A 19 10.12 -12.98 13.40
N LYS A 20 10.53 -13.97 12.60
CA LYS A 20 9.82 -15.26 12.47
C LYS A 20 9.70 -16.02 13.80
N LYS A 21 10.68 -15.89 14.69
CA LYS A 21 10.72 -16.56 15.98
C LYS A 21 9.99 -15.82 17.09
N MET A 22 9.68 -14.53 16.88
CA MET A 22 8.93 -13.73 17.84
C MET A 22 7.45 -14.10 17.80
N ASN A 23 6.93 -14.64 18.90
CA ASN A 23 5.51 -14.89 19.06
C ASN A 23 4.86 -13.61 19.61
N ILE A 24 4.20 -12.84 18.73
CA ILE A 24 3.45 -11.65 19.12
C ILE A 24 1.97 -11.91 18.93
N GLU A 25 1.16 -11.56 19.95
CA GLU A 25 -0.29 -11.56 19.83
C GLU A 25 -0.75 -10.31 19.07
N LEU A 26 -1.33 -10.53 17.89
CA LEU A 26 -1.85 -9.48 17.04
C LEU A 26 -3.35 -9.64 16.89
N GLU A 27 -4.09 -8.99 17.77
CA GLU A 27 -5.54 -8.92 17.64
C GLU A 27 -5.92 -8.12 16.38
N GLY A 28 -6.92 -8.63 15.62
CA GLY A 28 -7.53 -7.89 14.51
C GLY A 28 -6.75 -7.90 13.19
N SER A 29 -5.60 -8.56 13.06
CA SER A 29 -4.99 -8.76 11.75
C SER A 29 -5.77 -9.81 10.95
N PRO A 30 -6.12 -9.55 9.67
CA PRO A 30 -6.75 -10.55 8.79
C PRO A 30 -5.74 -11.54 8.23
N TYR A 31 -4.43 -11.26 8.33
CA TYR A 31 -3.36 -12.07 7.75
C TYR A 31 -2.80 -13.06 8.77
N ALA A 32 -2.58 -14.30 8.31
CA ALA A 32 -1.93 -15.34 9.11
C ALA A 32 -0.98 -16.15 8.23
N PHE A 33 0.24 -16.37 8.71
CA PHE A 33 1.23 -17.26 8.12
C PHE A 33 1.35 -18.50 8.99
N GLU A 34 1.08 -19.68 8.43
CA GLU A 34 1.11 -20.97 9.15
C GLU A 34 0.33 -20.96 10.48
N GLY A 35 -0.85 -20.33 10.48
CA GLY A 35 -1.71 -20.19 11.65
C GLY A 35 -1.33 -19.08 12.63
N ARG A 36 -0.18 -18.44 12.50
CA ARG A 36 0.27 -17.31 13.30
C ARG A 36 -0.15 -16.00 12.65
N LYS A 37 -0.80 -15.11 13.42
CA LYS A 37 -1.15 -13.76 12.95
C LYS A 37 0.11 -12.95 12.66
N VAL A 38 0.12 -12.23 11.55
CA VAL A 38 1.19 -11.30 11.16
C VAL A 38 0.62 -9.89 10.98
N PRO A 39 1.40 -8.82 11.23
CA PRO A 39 0.94 -7.46 11.10
C PRO A 39 0.68 -7.10 9.62
N ARG A 40 -0.19 -6.12 9.41
CA ARG A 40 -0.34 -5.51 8.08
C ARG A 40 0.87 -4.64 7.75
N VAL A 41 1.31 -4.62 6.50
CA VAL A 41 2.29 -3.65 6.00
C VAL A 41 1.90 -2.23 6.40
N THR A 42 0.63 -1.84 6.19
CA THR A 42 0.14 -0.51 6.53
C THR A 42 0.12 -0.23 8.03
N SER A 43 -0.06 -1.24 8.89
CA SER A 43 0.04 -1.08 10.35
C SER A 43 1.48 -0.83 10.78
N ILE A 44 2.45 -1.60 10.26
CA ILE A 44 3.87 -1.36 10.51
C ILE A 44 4.24 0.08 10.14
N LEU A 45 3.86 0.52 8.93
CA LEU A 45 4.16 1.87 8.46
C LEU A 45 3.49 2.97 9.29
N SER A 46 2.23 2.78 9.72
CA SER A 46 1.53 3.78 10.52
C SER A 46 2.07 3.89 11.93
N ASP A 47 2.50 2.76 12.51
CA ASP A 47 2.93 2.69 13.89
C ASP A 47 4.40 3.10 14.09
N MET A 48 5.22 2.89 13.05
CA MET A 48 6.66 3.16 13.14
C MET A 48 7.08 4.50 12.52
N ILE A 49 6.24 5.11 11.70
CA ILE A 49 6.52 6.41 11.09
C ILE A 49 5.49 7.42 11.54
N SER A 50 5.90 8.41 12.34
CA SER A 50 5.07 9.56 12.66
C SER A 50 5.11 10.59 11.53
N GLU A 51 3.97 11.18 11.25
CA GLU A 51 3.84 12.27 10.29
C GLU A 51 3.46 13.54 11.06
N GLU A 52 4.43 14.40 11.34
CA GLU A 52 4.23 15.62 12.15
C GLU A 52 3.11 16.50 11.61
N TYR A 53 2.96 16.59 10.29
CA TYR A 53 1.88 17.35 9.68
C TYR A 53 0.48 16.81 10.03
N LEU A 54 0.35 15.51 10.35
CA LEU A 54 -0.93 14.92 10.79
C LEU A 54 -1.31 15.42 12.17
N MET A 55 -0.35 15.63 13.07
CA MET A 55 -0.62 16.20 14.38
C MET A 55 -1.06 17.67 14.26
N ALA A 56 -0.38 18.47 13.46
CA ALA A 56 -0.75 19.85 13.19
C ALA A 56 -2.16 19.95 12.56
N TRP A 57 -2.43 19.08 11.59
CA TRP A 57 -3.74 18.99 10.95
C TRP A 57 -4.82 18.52 11.93
N ALA A 58 -4.56 17.51 12.76
CA ALA A 58 -5.51 17.02 13.78
C ALA A 58 -5.89 18.11 14.78
N ASN A 59 -4.92 18.92 15.23
CA ASN A 59 -5.16 20.08 16.08
C ASN A 59 -6.02 21.13 15.37
N SER A 60 -5.71 21.47 14.14
CA SER A 60 -6.46 22.42 13.30
C SER A 60 -7.93 21.98 13.14
N VAL A 61 -8.16 20.71 12.83
CA VAL A 61 -9.50 20.15 12.66
C VAL A 61 -10.29 20.19 13.97
N GLY A 62 -9.66 19.84 15.10
CA GLY A 62 -10.30 19.91 16.41
C GLY A 62 -10.72 21.33 16.80
N LEU A 63 -9.84 22.29 16.55
CA LEU A 63 -10.07 23.69 16.89
C LEU A 63 -11.11 24.40 15.99
N TYR A 64 -11.00 24.21 14.68
CA TYR A 64 -11.79 25.00 13.73
C TYR A 64 -13.04 24.30 13.22
N GLN A 65 -13.02 22.96 13.12
CA GLN A 65 -14.14 22.20 12.57
C GLN A 65 -14.96 21.44 13.60
N ARG A 66 -14.55 21.48 14.88
CA ARG A 66 -15.22 20.82 16.02
C ARG A 66 -15.50 19.32 15.76
N LYS A 67 -14.64 18.66 14.99
CA LYS A 67 -14.69 17.24 14.67
C LYS A 67 -13.36 16.58 15.00
N SER A 68 -13.37 15.30 15.41
CA SER A 68 -12.15 14.58 15.75
C SER A 68 -11.34 14.23 14.49
N TYR A 69 -10.03 14.09 14.65
CA TYR A 69 -9.15 13.49 13.65
C TYR A 69 -9.67 12.14 13.15
N THR A 70 -10.15 11.29 14.09
CA THR A 70 -10.70 9.97 13.78
C THR A 70 -11.89 10.03 12.82
N TYR A 71 -12.76 11.04 12.98
CA TYR A 71 -13.88 11.24 12.06
C TYR A 71 -13.42 11.44 10.63
N TYR A 72 -12.45 12.33 10.38
CA TYR A 72 -11.95 12.60 9.04
C TYR A 72 -11.10 11.47 8.47
N ARG A 73 -10.32 10.79 9.33
CA ARG A 73 -9.59 9.58 8.94
C ARG A 73 -10.54 8.49 8.45
N ASN A 74 -11.57 8.16 9.25
CA ASN A 74 -12.54 7.14 8.88
C ASN A 74 -13.28 7.49 7.59
N LYS A 75 -13.61 8.76 7.41
CA LYS A 75 -14.24 9.28 6.20
C LYS A 75 -13.33 9.11 4.97
N SER A 76 -12.06 9.50 5.08
CA SER A 76 -11.09 9.29 4.00
C SER A 76 -10.86 7.81 3.68
N THR A 77 -10.82 6.95 4.69
CA THR A 77 -10.71 5.50 4.51
C THR A 77 -11.93 4.94 3.78
N ALA A 78 -13.16 5.35 4.19
CA ALA A 78 -14.38 4.88 3.53
C ALA A 78 -14.42 5.28 2.04
N ILE A 79 -14.03 6.51 1.70
CA ILE A 79 -13.91 6.96 0.31
C ILE A 79 -12.87 6.11 -0.44
N GLY A 80 -11.69 5.91 0.15
CA GLY A 80 -10.62 5.10 -0.45
C GLY A 80 -11.08 3.68 -0.74
N SER A 81 -11.67 3.00 0.24
CA SER A 81 -12.18 1.62 0.08
C SER A 81 -13.25 1.53 -1.01
N ALA A 82 -14.20 2.47 -1.04
CA ALA A 82 -15.23 2.50 -2.08
C ALA A 82 -14.64 2.69 -3.49
N VAL A 83 -13.57 3.50 -3.62
CA VAL A 83 -12.89 3.71 -4.92
C VAL A 83 -12.12 2.45 -5.35
N HIS A 84 -11.40 1.78 -4.44
CA HIS A 84 -10.70 0.52 -4.76
C HIS A 84 -11.70 -0.56 -5.20
N GLU A 85 -12.80 -0.73 -4.46
CA GLU A 85 -13.87 -1.66 -4.85
C GLU A 85 -14.45 -1.32 -6.23
N ALA A 86 -14.70 -0.05 -6.51
CA ALA A 86 -15.21 0.40 -7.80
C ALA A 86 -14.21 0.14 -8.94
N ILE A 87 -12.91 0.34 -8.70
CA ILE A 87 -11.84 0.03 -9.66
C ILE A 87 -11.84 -1.47 -9.96
N GLN A 88 -11.86 -2.30 -8.93
CA GLN A 88 -11.91 -3.76 -9.08
C GLN A 88 -13.11 -4.20 -9.91
N GLN A 89 -14.32 -3.78 -9.55
CA GLN A 89 -15.56 -4.11 -10.29
C GLN A 89 -15.49 -3.64 -11.74
N TYR A 90 -14.87 -2.48 -12.00
CA TYR A 90 -14.73 -1.99 -13.37
C TYR A 90 -13.70 -2.80 -14.18
N ILE A 91 -12.58 -3.16 -13.58
CA ILE A 91 -11.56 -3.99 -14.23
C ILE A 91 -12.15 -5.36 -14.59
N GLN A 92 -12.87 -6.00 -13.66
CA GLN A 92 -13.44 -7.34 -13.84
C GLN A 92 -14.62 -7.35 -14.81
N ASP A 93 -15.61 -6.50 -14.58
CA ASP A 93 -16.93 -6.60 -15.20
C ASP A 93 -17.38 -5.35 -15.96
N ARG A 94 -16.56 -4.31 -16.02
CA ARG A 94 -16.90 -3.00 -16.59
C ARG A 94 -18.12 -2.36 -15.91
N MET A 95 -18.33 -2.67 -14.64
CA MET A 95 -19.45 -2.12 -13.87
C MET A 95 -19.26 -0.62 -13.63
N VAL A 96 -20.36 0.12 -13.79
CA VAL A 96 -20.41 1.54 -13.39
C VAL A 96 -20.57 1.58 -11.87
N PRO A 97 -19.70 2.29 -11.14
CA PRO A 97 -19.74 2.29 -9.68
C PRO A 97 -20.97 2.99 -9.12
N ASP A 98 -21.49 2.46 -8.03
CA ASP A 98 -22.51 3.10 -7.20
C ASP A 98 -21.91 3.49 -5.84
N PHE A 99 -21.74 4.79 -5.62
CA PHE A 99 -21.24 5.33 -4.36
C PHE A 99 -22.38 5.75 -3.39
N SER A 100 -23.61 5.30 -3.59
CA SER A 100 -24.77 5.65 -2.74
C SER A 100 -24.59 5.21 -1.27
N GLY A 101 -23.76 4.18 -1.02
CA GLY A 101 -23.37 3.74 0.32
C GLY A 101 -22.59 4.80 1.13
N LEU A 102 -21.96 5.78 0.46
CA LEU A 102 -21.35 6.94 1.13
C LEU A 102 -22.45 7.96 1.48
N ARG A 103 -22.63 8.21 2.79
CA ARG A 103 -23.76 9.00 3.30
C ARG A 103 -23.78 10.44 2.81
N GLU A 104 -22.62 11.11 2.82
CA GLU A 104 -22.55 12.53 2.47
C GLU A 104 -22.35 12.73 0.96
N LYS A 105 -23.05 13.72 0.40
CA LYS A 105 -22.90 14.07 -1.01
C LYS A 105 -21.45 14.38 -1.37
N ASN A 106 -20.76 15.16 -0.53
CA ASN A 106 -19.35 15.51 -0.76
C ASN A 106 -18.43 14.29 -0.82
N ASP A 107 -18.72 13.20 -0.11
CA ASP A 107 -17.93 11.98 -0.13
C ASP A 107 -18.17 11.20 -1.41
N ARG A 108 -19.43 11.16 -1.87
CA ARG A 108 -19.76 10.59 -3.18
C ARG A 108 -19.11 11.36 -4.32
N ASP A 109 -19.13 12.69 -4.26
CA ASP A 109 -18.48 13.54 -5.27
C ASP A 109 -16.95 13.29 -5.29
N GLN A 110 -16.31 13.13 -4.12
CA GLN A 110 -14.88 12.78 -4.01
C GLN A 110 -14.58 11.38 -4.57
N ALA A 111 -15.42 10.39 -4.30
CA ALA A 111 -15.27 9.04 -4.85
C ALA A 111 -15.42 9.04 -6.38
N ASN A 112 -16.44 9.74 -6.90
CA ASN A 112 -16.66 9.91 -8.35
C ASN A 112 -15.44 10.59 -9.02
N ASN A 113 -14.88 11.63 -8.41
CA ASN A 113 -13.68 12.28 -8.93
C ASN A 113 -12.49 11.33 -8.98
N SER A 114 -12.24 10.57 -7.90
CA SER A 114 -11.15 9.59 -7.89
C SER A 114 -11.35 8.50 -8.94
N PHE A 115 -12.57 7.98 -9.07
CA PHE A 115 -12.87 6.98 -10.08
C PHE A 115 -12.75 7.53 -11.51
N LYS A 116 -13.16 8.79 -11.75
CA LYS A 116 -12.92 9.47 -13.02
C LYS A 116 -11.42 9.56 -13.33
N ALA A 117 -10.60 9.91 -12.34
CA ALA A 117 -9.14 9.97 -12.50
C ALA A 117 -8.56 8.61 -12.89
N PHE A 118 -9.06 7.51 -12.29
CA PHE A 118 -8.72 6.15 -12.71
C PHE A 118 -9.12 5.87 -14.15
N LEU A 119 -10.34 6.21 -14.57
CA LEU A 119 -10.79 5.99 -15.94
C LEU A 119 -9.95 6.75 -16.98
N ASP A 120 -9.52 7.97 -16.64
CA ASP A 120 -8.68 8.77 -17.53
C ASP A 120 -7.29 8.11 -17.71
N TRP A 121 -6.72 7.51 -16.65
CA TRP A 121 -5.49 6.71 -16.73
C TRP A 121 -5.73 5.38 -17.44
N TRP A 122 -6.80 4.67 -17.09
CA TRP A 122 -7.11 3.34 -17.63
C TRP A 122 -7.31 3.35 -19.14
N ARG A 123 -7.90 4.41 -19.70
CA ARG A 123 -8.02 4.58 -21.16
C ARG A 123 -6.67 4.60 -21.88
N ILE A 124 -5.61 5.07 -21.22
CA ILE A 124 -4.27 5.03 -21.80
C ILE A 124 -3.79 3.58 -21.84
N ILE A 125 -4.00 2.84 -20.75
CA ILE A 125 -3.65 1.42 -20.65
C ILE A 125 -4.40 0.59 -21.71
N GLU A 126 -5.71 0.84 -21.93
CA GLU A 126 -6.52 0.14 -22.92
C GLU A 126 -6.04 0.34 -24.36
N ASN A 127 -5.29 1.40 -24.64
CA ASN A 127 -4.65 1.63 -25.94
C ASN A 127 -3.27 0.96 -26.06
N THR A 128 -2.88 0.15 -25.09
CA THR A 128 -1.63 -0.63 -25.11
C THR A 128 -1.93 -2.14 -25.16
N THR A 129 -0.90 -2.95 -25.34
CA THR A 129 -1.03 -4.39 -25.07
C THR A 129 -0.89 -4.61 -23.56
N TYR A 130 -1.95 -5.02 -22.90
CA TYR A 130 -1.92 -5.28 -21.47
C TYR A 130 -2.51 -6.64 -21.10
N GLN A 131 -2.10 -7.14 -19.93
CA GLN A 131 -2.64 -8.34 -19.29
C GLN A 131 -2.66 -8.15 -17.79
N ILE A 132 -3.81 -8.34 -17.15
CA ILE A 132 -3.92 -8.40 -15.70
C ILE A 132 -3.41 -9.77 -15.25
N ILE A 133 -2.53 -9.79 -14.25
CA ILE A 133 -1.91 -11.01 -13.71
C ILE A 133 -2.50 -11.32 -12.33
N LEU A 134 -2.55 -10.32 -11.44
CA LEU A 134 -3.18 -10.39 -10.13
C LEU A 134 -3.91 -9.07 -9.84
N GLU A 135 -5.01 -9.14 -9.10
CA GLU A 135 -5.85 -8.01 -8.73
C GLU A 135 -6.43 -8.24 -7.34
N GLU A 136 -6.33 -7.22 -6.46
CA GLU A 136 -6.77 -7.28 -5.05
C GLU A 136 -6.33 -8.57 -4.36
N GLU A 137 -5.08 -8.98 -4.62
CA GLU A 137 -4.55 -10.27 -4.19
C GLU A 137 -3.92 -10.18 -2.81
N PRO A 138 -4.40 -10.94 -1.82
CA PRO A 138 -3.79 -11.00 -0.49
C PRO A 138 -2.46 -11.76 -0.53
N MET A 139 -1.42 -11.14 -0.01
CA MET A 139 -0.09 -11.73 0.14
C MET A 139 0.25 -11.86 1.62
N VAL A 140 0.88 -12.96 1.99
CA VAL A 140 1.29 -13.20 3.38
C VAL A 140 2.69 -13.80 3.42
N THR A 141 3.54 -13.19 4.23
CA THR A 141 4.91 -13.66 4.51
C THR A 141 5.04 -14.00 6.00
N PRO A 142 6.12 -14.63 6.46
CA PRO A 142 6.32 -14.94 7.87
C PRO A 142 6.30 -13.72 8.82
N TYR A 143 6.40 -12.49 8.31
CA TYR A 143 6.58 -11.27 9.11
C TYR A 143 5.58 -10.16 8.80
N CYS A 144 4.85 -10.22 7.70
CA CYS A 144 3.77 -9.27 7.43
C CYS A 144 2.80 -9.77 6.37
N GLY A 145 1.63 -9.12 6.30
CA GLY A 145 0.63 -9.37 5.27
C GLY A 145 0.13 -8.07 4.64
N GLY A 146 -0.39 -8.17 3.42
CA GLY A 146 -0.98 -7.06 2.69
C GLY A 146 -1.77 -7.55 1.49
N THR A 147 -2.57 -6.68 0.90
CA THR A 147 -3.28 -6.94 -0.36
C THR A 147 -2.71 -5.99 -1.40
N LEU A 148 -2.19 -6.51 -2.51
CA LEU A 148 -1.81 -5.67 -3.64
C LEU A 148 -3.04 -5.21 -4.41
N ASP A 149 -3.00 -4.01 -4.96
CA ASP A 149 -4.13 -3.49 -5.75
C ASP A 149 -4.14 -4.14 -7.14
N LEU A 150 -3.02 -4.06 -7.88
CA LEU A 150 -2.94 -4.60 -9.24
C LEU A 150 -1.51 -5.00 -9.61
N PHE A 151 -1.35 -6.16 -10.23
CA PHE A 151 -0.12 -6.59 -10.89
C PHE A 151 -0.44 -6.96 -12.34
N MET A 152 0.18 -6.28 -13.29
CA MET A 152 -0.16 -6.39 -14.69
C MET A 152 1.05 -6.28 -15.63
N SER A 153 0.91 -6.81 -16.83
CA SER A 153 1.84 -6.55 -17.92
C SER A 153 1.32 -5.41 -18.79
N ILE A 154 2.20 -4.46 -19.13
CA ILE A 154 1.92 -3.36 -20.06
C ILE A 154 3.05 -3.37 -21.10
N ASN A 155 2.72 -3.60 -22.36
CA ASN A 155 3.69 -3.71 -23.47
C ASN A 155 4.83 -4.71 -23.18
N GLY A 156 4.49 -5.82 -22.52
CA GLY A 156 5.42 -6.89 -22.17
C GLY A 156 6.26 -6.68 -20.92
N LYS A 157 6.21 -5.51 -20.27
CA LYS A 157 6.83 -5.24 -18.98
C LYS A 157 5.81 -5.44 -17.84
N LYS A 158 6.23 -6.01 -16.71
CA LYS A 158 5.39 -6.30 -15.55
C LYS A 158 5.48 -5.19 -14.53
N TYR A 159 4.35 -4.61 -14.15
CA TYR A 159 4.24 -3.51 -13.20
C TYR A 159 3.39 -3.90 -12.00
N LEU A 160 3.90 -3.60 -10.80
CA LEU A 160 3.11 -3.52 -9.58
C LEU A 160 2.51 -2.12 -9.52
N VAL A 161 1.18 -2.03 -9.48
CA VAL A 161 0.43 -0.77 -9.44
C VAL A 161 -0.26 -0.63 -8.09
N ASP A 162 -0.15 0.53 -7.48
CA ASP A 162 -0.78 0.85 -6.19
C ASP A 162 -1.58 2.16 -6.33
N PHE A 163 -2.87 2.11 -6.00
CA PHE A 163 -3.80 3.23 -6.11
C PHE A 163 -3.88 4.02 -4.81
N LYS A 164 -3.87 5.35 -4.90
CA LYS A 164 -3.97 6.23 -3.73
C LYS A 164 -4.97 7.36 -3.96
N THR A 165 -5.93 7.50 -3.06
CA THR A 165 -6.89 8.62 -3.04
C THR A 165 -6.47 9.74 -2.09
N SER A 166 -5.19 9.77 -1.67
CA SER A 166 -4.62 10.75 -0.77
C SER A 166 -4.46 12.12 -1.42
N ASN A 167 -4.31 13.18 -0.60
CA ASN A 167 -4.10 14.53 -1.11
C ASN A 167 -2.70 14.70 -1.76
N GLN A 168 -1.72 13.90 -1.33
CA GLN A 168 -0.34 13.91 -1.85
C GLN A 168 0.28 12.53 -1.71
N LEU A 169 1.30 12.24 -2.51
CA LEU A 169 2.12 11.05 -2.37
C LEU A 169 3.18 11.29 -1.31
N GLY A 170 3.22 10.42 -0.31
CA GLY A 170 4.16 10.50 0.80
C GLY A 170 5.14 9.32 0.80
N PHE A 171 6.22 9.47 1.56
CA PHE A 171 7.28 8.47 1.70
C PHE A 171 6.76 7.06 2.04
N LYS A 172 5.75 6.95 2.89
CA LYS A 172 5.14 5.66 3.28
C LYS A 172 4.65 4.82 2.09
N TYR A 173 4.19 5.46 1.02
CA TYR A 173 3.67 4.74 -0.15
C TYR A 173 4.77 4.05 -0.95
N TYR A 174 5.97 4.65 -1.01
CA TYR A 174 7.13 4.00 -1.62
C TYR A 174 7.62 2.81 -0.80
N LEU A 175 7.58 2.92 0.53
CA LEU A 175 7.88 1.79 1.42
C LEU A 175 6.84 0.67 1.28
N GLN A 176 5.56 1.01 1.11
CA GLN A 176 4.51 0.04 0.84
C GLN A 176 4.73 -0.68 -0.50
N LEU A 177 5.07 0.06 -1.57
CA LEU A 177 5.40 -0.54 -2.86
C LEU A 177 6.60 -1.50 -2.77
N ALA A 178 7.66 -1.11 -2.06
CA ALA A 178 8.82 -1.96 -1.85
C ALA A 178 8.44 -3.25 -1.10
N ALA A 179 7.66 -3.12 -0.02
CA ALA A 179 7.14 -4.26 0.73
C ALA A 179 6.32 -5.20 -0.17
N TYR A 180 5.40 -4.66 -0.97
CA TYR A 180 4.54 -5.45 -1.86
C TYR A 180 5.33 -6.11 -2.99
N ARG A 181 6.34 -5.41 -3.55
CA ARG A 181 7.26 -5.99 -4.53
C ARG A 181 7.98 -7.23 -3.98
N ARG A 182 8.47 -7.15 -2.74
CA ARG A 182 9.11 -8.29 -2.07
C ARG A 182 8.11 -9.41 -1.81
N MET A 183 6.95 -9.10 -1.22
CA MET A 183 5.93 -10.09 -0.92
C MET A 183 5.46 -10.80 -2.19
N LEU A 184 5.32 -10.09 -3.30
CA LEU A 184 4.98 -10.66 -4.60
C LEU A 184 6.01 -11.68 -5.07
N TYR A 185 7.30 -11.39 -4.88
CA TYR A 185 8.37 -12.33 -5.18
C TYR A 185 8.39 -13.52 -4.21
N GLU A 186 8.28 -13.30 -2.91
CA GLU A 186 8.31 -14.35 -1.89
C GLU A 186 7.09 -15.29 -1.98
N THR A 187 5.92 -14.76 -2.33
CA THR A 187 4.68 -15.54 -2.38
C THR A 187 4.50 -16.26 -3.72
N TYR A 188 4.83 -15.62 -4.83
CA TYR A 188 4.52 -16.12 -6.18
C TYR A 188 5.73 -16.29 -7.09
N GLY A 189 6.93 -15.87 -6.69
CA GLY A 189 8.12 -15.86 -7.55
C GLY A 189 8.07 -14.82 -8.67
N TYR A 190 7.13 -13.87 -8.64
CA TYR A 190 7.02 -12.83 -9.66
C TYR A 190 8.05 -11.72 -9.46
N VAL A 191 8.69 -11.32 -10.55
CA VAL A 191 9.61 -10.20 -10.62
C VAL A 191 8.94 -9.06 -11.37
N CYS A 192 8.96 -7.85 -10.79
CA CYS A 192 8.47 -6.64 -11.44
C CYS A 192 9.56 -6.04 -12.34
N ASP A 193 9.18 -5.52 -13.51
CA ASP A 193 10.02 -4.66 -14.34
C ASP A 193 9.90 -3.19 -13.91
N GLY A 194 8.83 -2.84 -13.19
CA GLY A 194 8.61 -1.51 -12.63
C GLY A 194 7.50 -1.49 -11.58
N CYS A 195 7.38 -0.33 -10.94
CA CYS A 195 6.29 -0.04 -10.02
C CYS A 195 5.59 1.25 -10.44
N ILE A 196 4.27 1.30 -10.30
CA ILE A 196 3.45 2.48 -10.59
C ILE A 196 2.72 2.88 -9.32
N LEU A 197 2.95 4.10 -8.86
CA LEU A 197 2.18 4.72 -7.79
C LEU A 197 1.22 5.72 -8.41
N LEU A 198 -0.07 5.42 -8.38
CA LEU A 198 -1.12 6.19 -9.05
C LEU A 198 -2.00 6.91 -8.04
N ARG A 199 -1.84 8.24 -7.95
CA ARG A 199 -2.70 9.09 -7.14
C ARG A 199 -3.92 9.54 -7.91
N LEU A 200 -5.09 9.23 -7.37
CA LEU A 200 -6.41 9.56 -7.90
C LEU A 200 -6.99 10.74 -7.10
N ASP A 201 -6.82 11.95 -7.60
CA ASP A 201 -7.16 13.16 -6.87
C ASP A 201 -8.67 13.32 -6.70
N LYS A 202 -9.14 13.11 -5.48
CA LYS A 202 -10.56 13.18 -5.11
C LYS A 202 -11.19 14.56 -5.18
N LYS A 203 -10.39 15.64 -5.33
CA LYS A 203 -10.88 17.01 -5.44
C LYS A 203 -11.02 17.43 -6.90
N THR A 204 -10.05 17.08 -7.72
CA THR A 204 -9.95 17.57 -9.11
C THR A 204 -10.36 16.56 -10.16
N GLY A 205 -10.44 15.27 -9.81
CA GLY A 205 -10.70 14.19 -10.76
C GLY A 205 -9.55 13.99 -11.75
N LYS A 206 -8.32 14.41 -11.40
CA LYS A 206 -7.11 14.19 -12.17
C LYS A 206 -6.25 13.12 -11.51
N TYR A 207 -5.47 12.40 -12.28
CA TYR A 207 -4.47 11.49 -11.73
C TYR A 207 -3.07 12.11 -11.75
N GLN A 208 -2.22 11.59 -10.88
CA GLN A 208 -0.77 11.80 -10.88
C GLN A 208 -0.12 10.41 -10.85
N GLU A 209 0.72 10.14 -11.83
CA GLU A 209 1.44 8.88 -11.96
C GLU A 209 2.91 9.09 -11.62
N VAL A 210 3.46 8.16 -10.84
CA VAL A 210 4.90 8.01 -10.63
C VAL A 210 5.25 6.60 -11.08
N ILE A 211 6.08 6.49 -12.12
CA ILE A 211 6.60 5.23 -12.63
C ILE A 211 8.04 5.09 -12.14
N LEU A 212 8.34 3.97 -11.50
CA LEU A 212 9.69 3.56 -11.15
C LEU A 212 10.09 2.42 -12.08
N ASP A 213 10.98 2.69 -13.03
CA ASP A 213 11.50 1.69 -13.98
C ASP A 213 12.67 0.95 -13.33
N LEU A 214 12.47 -0.30 -12.94
CA LEU A 214 13.49 -1.09 -12.26
C LEU A 214 14.62 -1.57 -13.19
N TRP A 215 14.60 -1.17 -14.46
CA TRP A 215 15.73 -1.28 -15.40
C TRP A 215 16.60 -0.01 -15.36
N ASP A 216 16.10 1.09 -14.81
CA ASP A 216 16.91 2.27 -14.50
C ASP A 216 17.65 2.06 -13.16
N TYR A 217 18.92 2.41 -13.13
CA TYR A 217 19.77 2.20 -11.96
C TYR A 217 19.29 3.01 -10.74
N TYR A 218 18.89 4.25 -10.94
CA TYR A 218 18.50 5.13 -9.83
C TYR A 218 17.16 4.74 -9.22
N ASP A 219 16.20 4.36 -10.06
CA ASP A 219 14.90 3.86 -9.60
C ASP A 219 15.04 2.53 -8.85
N LEU A 220 15.90 1.63 -9.34
CA LEU A 220 16.19 0.37 -8.69
C LEU A 220 16.85 0.58 -7.32
N GLU A 221 17.88 1.43 -7.24
CA GLU A 221 18.55 1.74 -5.97
C GLU A 221 17.59 2.42 -4.98
N PHE A 222 16.77 3.35 -5.44
CA PHE A 222 15.73 3.97 -4.62
C PHE A 222 14.76 2.91 -4.05
N MET A 223 14.29 1.96 -4.87
CA MET A 223 13.41 0.90 -4.41
C MET A 223 14.11 -0.08 -3.46
N ASN A 224 15.40 -0.34 -3.64
CA ASN A 224 16.20 -1.15 -2.73
C ASN A 224 16.40 -0.44 -1.38
N ASP A 225 16.59 0.88 -1.38
CA ASP A 225 16.64 1.69 -0.15
C ASP A 225 15.31 1.67 0.60
N CYS A 226 14.20 1.78 -0.12
CA CYS A 226 12.87 1.64 0.47
C CYS A 226 12.68 0.25 1.10
N ASP A 227 13.16 -0.79 0.45
CA ASP A 227 13.07 -2.15 0.93
C ASP A 227 13.92 -2.37 2.20
N ARG A 228 15.17 -1.91 2.22
CA ARG A 228 16.03 -1.92 3.42
C ARG A 228 15.41 -1.15 4.59
N THR A 229 14.83 0.00 4.29
CA THR A 229 14.12 0.82 5.28
C THR A 229 12.93 0.07 5.85
N PHE A 230 12.09 -0.53 5.00
CA PHE A 230 10.92 -1.28 5.47
C PHE A 230 11.31 -2.48 6.34
N ASN A 231 12.39 -3.20 6.01
CA ASN A 231 12.92 -4.28 6.86
C ASN A 231 13.32 -3.80 8.26
N SER A 232 13.98 -2.65 8.33
CA SER A 232 14.33 -2.05 9.61
C SER A 232 13.08 -1.69 10.43
N LEU A 233 12.01 -1.24 9.77
CA LEU A 233 10.73 -0.95 10.42
C LEU A 233 10.01 -2.22 10.89
N ILE A 234 10.06 -3.32 10.15
CA ILE A 234 9.55 -4.62 10.61
C ILE A 234 10.24 -5.00 11.91
N TYR A 235 11.56 -4.97 11.95
CA TYR A 235 12.32 -5.33 13.13
C TYR A 235 12.00 -4.45 14.34
N ALA A 236 11.94 -3.14 14.12
CA ALA A 236 11.57 -2.19 15.18
C ALA A 236 10.13 -2.41 15.68
N TYR A 237 9.19 -2.70 14.78
CA TYR A 237 7.80 -3.02 15.13
C TYR A 237 7.71 -4.25 16.04
N TYR A 238 8.35 -5.36 15.65
CA TYR A 238 8.33 -6.59 16.44
C TYR A 238 9.01 -6.41 17.80
N ASN A 239 10.14 -5.71 17.87
CA ASN A 239 10.78 -5.40 19.14
C ASN A 239 9.92 -4.54 20.04
N ARG A 240 9.25 -3.50 19.50
CA ARG A 240 8.33 -2.66 20.28
C ARG A 240 7.22 -3.50 20.90
N VAL A 241 6.52 -4.31 20.09
CA VAL A 241 5.43 -5.16 20.59
C VAL A 241 5.92 -6.11 21.67
N THR A 242 7.10 -6.72 21.49
CA THR A 242 7.69 -7.62 22.48
C THR A 242 8.01 -6.88 23.80
N ILE A 243 8.57 -5.67 23.73
CA ILE A 243 8.89 -4.86 24.90
C ILE A 243 7.58 -4.45 25.62
N GLU A 244 6.59 -3.94 24.90
CA GLU A 244 5.31 -3.52 25.47
C GLU A 244 4.59 -4.70 26.17
N THR A 245 4.60 -5.89 25.55
CA THR A 245 4.00 -7.10 26.12
C THR A 245 4.73 -7.54 27.40
N ASN A 246 6.07 -7.53 27.40
CA ASN A 246 6.86 -7.96 28.56
C ASN A 246 6.80 -6.97 29.73
N HIS A 247 6.60 -5.68 29.47
CA HIS A 247 6.49 -4.67 30.53
C HIS A 247 5.10 -4.52 31.13
N SER A 248 4.05 -4.99 30.46
CA SER A 248 2.68 -4.97 31.02
C SER A 248 2.51 -5.91 32.25
N TYR A 249 3.52 -6.72 32.58
CA TYR A 249 3.55 -7.55 33.78
C TYR A 249 4.22 -6.88 35.01
N VAL A 250 4.64 -5.63 34.91
CA VAL A 250 5.39 -4.88 35.96
C VAL A 250 4.58 -3.70 36.52
N GLY A 251 3.26 -3.67 36.29
CA GLY A 251 2.35 -2.65 36.82
C GLY A 251 1.37 -3.20 37.82
#